data_08cebb2f344c3bd7d7c0da5ae7420647
#
_entry.id   08cebb2f344c3bd7d7c0da5ae7420647
#
_cell.length_a   1.000
_cell.length_b   1.000
_cell.length_c   1.000
_cell.angle_alpha   90.00
_cell.angle_beta   90.00
_cell.angle_gamma   90.00
#
_symmetry.space_group_name_H-M   'P 1'
#
loop_
_entity.id
_entity.type
_entity.pdbx_description
1 polymer ?
#
loop_
_entity_poly.entity_id
_entity_poly.type
_entity_poly.pdbx_seq_one_letter_code
_entity_poly.pdbx_strand_id
1 'polypeptide(L)'
;SMAYEFPGDATAAQMEFQYMLGDSLLVAPIENEGQTSKLIYLPEGEWIDLFWGSRRPGNQLITYYAGLDSLPVFVKAGSVIPMNLNADYEFGGSVGNSTSSYINETYRIYPKDFTQYQYYDYVNEQQEQILVDERYDQSKVTITLPASGSVTSLQVFTSEPTSVQEGYSTMQRYTDFAQFKQAASGWYYDSQQHLTYVRVQSNQAGTRSITLNGVQEVPYEAEFAELTQTSVNTNHTGYQGTGFVDNFASVGTEVTFDVYAPEAGTYSLGIRYSAGTEAATRSVYVNDSRVAKVSLPKTTNWDTWSTATTNVTLTAGKNTIIISYDTDDSAGINLDNISLHKSGG
;
A
#
# COMPACT_ATOMS: atom_id res chain seq x y z
N SER A 1 8.34 -12.57 20.32
CA SER A 1 9.15 -13.29 19.32
C SER A 1 8.25 -13.88 18.25
N MET A 2 8.80 -14.15 17.08
CA MET A 2 8.04 -14.74 15.97
C MET A 2 7.40 -16.08 16.33
N ALA A 3 8.11 -16.93 17.08
CA ALA A 3 7.61 -18.24 17.54
C ALA A 3 6.39 -18.12 18.47
N TYR A 4 6.26 -17.04 19.23
CA TYR A 4 5.13 -16.81 20.11
C TYR A 4 3.89 -16.33 19.33
N GLU A 5 4.09 -15.41 18.39
CA GLU A 5 3.00 -14.82 17.59
C GLU A 5 2.47 -15.77 16.52
N PHE A 6 3.32 -16.67 16.01
CA PHE A 6 3.00 -17.63 14.96
C PHE A 6 3.34 -19.07 15.38
N PRO A 7 2.67 -19.63 16.41
CA PRO A 7 3.07 -20.91 17.02
C PRO A 7 2.93 -22.13 16.10
N GLY A 8 2.17 -22.01 15.00
CA GLY A 8 2.02 -23.07 14.00
C GLY A 8 2.98 -22.95 12.81
N ASP A 9 3.78 -21.89 12.77
CA ASP A 9 4.67 -21.60 11.64
C ASP A 9 6.12 -21.96 11.99
N ALA A 10 6.59 -23.09 11.44
CA ALA A 10 7.94 -23.60 11.72
C ALA A 10 9.04 -22.67 11.16
N THR A 11 8.79 -21.92 10.09
CA THR A 11 9.74 -20.94 9.53
C THR A 11 9.81 -19.72 10.41
N ALA A 12 8.67 -19.18 10.83
CA ALA A 12 8.62 -18.06 11.77
C ALA A 12 9.37 -18.38 13.08
N ALA A 13 9.23 -19.59 13.58
CA ALA A 13 9.90 -20.03 14.81
C ALA A 13 11.44 -20.03 14.74
N GLN A 14 12.02 -20.10 13.54
CA GLN A 14 13.46 -20.08 13.29
C GLN A 14 14.04 -18.68 13.07
N MET A 15 13.18 -17.64 12.97
CA MET A 15 13.60 -16.29 12.70
C MET A 15 14.02 -15.57 13.99
N GLU A 16 15.33 -15.58 14.29
CA GLU A 16 15.88 -15.04 15.53
C GLU A 16 15.96 -13.51 15.57
N PHE A 17 16.18 -12.88 14.40
CA PHE A 17 16.51 -11.45 14.29
C PHE A 17 15.41 -10.62 13.60
N GLN A 18 14.16 -11.05 13.80
CA GLN A 18 12.97 -10.29 13.50
C GLN A 18 11.93 -10.54 14.57
N TYR A 19 11.01 -9.59 14.77
CA TYR A 19 10.01 -9.72 15.82
C TYR A 19 8.76 -8.91 15.49
N MET A 20 7.65 -9.25 16.15
CA MET A 20 6.45 -8.43 16.13
C MET A 20 6.53 -7.36 17.23
N LEU A 21 6.23 -6.12 16.86
CA LEU A 21 5.96 -5.01 17.75
C LEU A 21 4.44 -4.78 17.78
N GLY A 22 3.81 -5.22 18.85
CA GLY A 22 2.36 -5.42 18.89
C GLY A 22 1.90 -6.46 17.88
N ASP A 23 0.63 -6.41 17.51
CA ASP A 23 0.00 -7.40 16.62
C ASP A 23 0.14 -7.05 15.13
N SER A 24 0.64 -5.86 14.84
CA SER A 24 0.54 -5.24 13.52
C SER A 24 1.87 -4.99 12.81
N LEU A 25 2.98 -4.86 13.54
CA LEU A 25 4.27 -4.47 12.97
C LEU A 25 5.29 -5.60 13.08
N LEU A 26 5.83 -6.02 11.94
CA LEU A 26 6.99 -6.90 11.87
C LEU A 26 8.24 -6.04 11.67
N VAL A 27 9.19 -6.14 12.59
CA VAL A 27 10.44 -5.35 12.59
C VAL A 27 11.62 -6.29 12.39
N ALA A 28 12.47 -5.96 11.43
CA ALA A 28 13.62 -6.79 11.05
C ALA A 28 14.93 -5.96 10.95
N PRO A 29 15.55 -5.58 12.09
CA PRO A 29 16.72 -4.71 12.09
C PRO A 29 17.90 -5.27 11.29
N ILE A 30 18.69 -4.39 10.67
CA ILE A 30 20.01 -4.72 10.13
C ILE A 30 20.99 -4.78 11.30
N GLU A 31 21.77 -5.84 11.44
CA GLU A 31 22.50 -6.15 12.66
C GLU A 31 24.02 -6.05 12.52
N ASN A 32 24.52 -6.21 11.31
CA ASN A 32 25.94 -6.27 11.07
C ASN A 32 26.46 -5.08 10.29
N GLU A 33 27.62 -4.57 10.70
CA GLU A 33 28.32 -3.53 9.96
C GLU A 33 28.64 -4.01 8.54
N GLY A 34 28.37 -3.15 7.54
CA GLY A 34 28.57 -3.46 6.12
C GLY A 34 27.50 -4.36 5.51
N GLN A 35 26.50 -4.78 6.26
CA GLN A 35 25.35 -5.51 5.73
C GLN A 35 24.51 -4.59 4.85
N THR A 36 24.21 -5.02 3.62
CA THR A 36 23.44 -4.26 2.62
C THR A 36 22.12 -4.93 2.26
N SER A 37 21.84 -6.09 2.83
CA SER A 37 20.58 -6.81 2.64
C SER A 37 20.28 -7.72 3.82
N LYS A 38 19.01 -8.04 4.01
CA LYS A 38 18.53 -8.98 5.02
C LYS A 38 17.50 -9.93 4.43
N LEU A 39 17.57 -11.20 4.83
CA LEU A 39 16.54 -12.18 4.57
C LEU A 39 15.46 -12.02 5.65
N ILE A 40 14.23 -11.73 5.24
CA ILE A 40 13.08 -11.50 6.12
C ILE A 40 12.00 -12.51 5.77
N TYR A 41 11.46 -13.17 6.78
CA TYR A 41 10.29 -14.02 6.62
C TYR A 41 9.01 -13.23 6.91
N LEU A 42 8.12 -13.19 5.94
CA LEU A 42 6.76 -12.66 6.10
C LEU A 42 5.81 -13.84 6.37
N PRO A 43 5.21 -13.95 7.57
CA PRO A 43 4.21 -14.98 7.85
C PRO A 43 2.97 -14.86 6.97
N GLU A 44 2.09 -15.87 7.03
CA GLU A 44 0.85 -15.88 6.24
C GLU A 44 0.06 -14.58 6.38
N GLY A 45 -0.50 -14.10 5.26
CA GLY A 45 -1.27 -12.86 5.15
C GLY A 45 -0.67 -11.93 4.12
N GLU A 46 -1.05 -10.67 4.19
CA GLU A 46 -0.52 -9.60 3.36
C GLU A 46 0.20 -8.57 4.22
N TRP A 47 1.36 -8.12 3.74
CA TRP A 47 2.24 -7.20 4.42
C TRP A 47 2.55 -6.00 3.55
N ILE A 48 2.65 -4.83 4.15
CA ILE A 48 2.95 -3.58 3.48
C ILE A 48 4.20 -2.98 4.12
N ASP A 49 5.21 -2.62 3.31
CA ASP A 49 6.35 -1.86 3.81
C ASP A 49 5.88 -0.51 4.38
N LEU A 50 6.24 -0.23 5.64
CA LEU A 50 5.79 0.98 6.34
C LEU A 50 6.29 2.26 5.68
N PHE A 51 7.47 2.23 5.07
CA PHE A 51 8.16 3.41 4.53
C PHE A 51 7.98 3.57 3.02
N TRP A 52 7.88 2.45 2.29
CA TRP A 52 7.79 2.47 0.82
C TRP A 52 6.41 2.16 0.28
N GLY A 53 5.49 1.63 1.12
CA GLY A 53 4.15 1.25 0.69
C GLY A 53 4.11 0.03 -0.24
N SER A 54 5.23 -0.71 -0.40
CA SER A 54 5.23 -1.90 -1.24
C SER A 54 4.43 -3.02 -0.58
N ARG A 55 3.50 -3.62 -1.34
CA ARG A 55 2.67 -4.75 -0.91
C ARG A 55 3.39 -6.06 -1.17
N ARG A 56 3.32 -6.97 -0.21
CA ARG A 56 3.93 -8.29 -0.28
C ARG A 56 2.99 -9.37 0.25
N PRO A 57 2.75 -10.48 -0.46
CA PRO A 57 2.13 -11.64 0.12
C PRO A 57 3.05 -12.23 1.20
N GLY A 58 2.47 -12.83 2.21
CA GLY A 58 3.20 -13.58 3.23
C GLY A 58 3.47 -15.04 2.82
N ASN A 59 3.81 -15.85 3.82
CA ASN A 59 4.26 -17.23 3.69
C ASN A 59 5.49 -17.37 2.78
N GLN A 60 6.45 -16.43 2.91
CA GLN A 60 7.67 -16.40 2.11
C GLN A 60 8.83 -15.70 2.78
N LEU A 61 10.03 -16.06 2.32
CA LEU A 61 11.27 -15.32 2.58
C LEU A 61 11.48 -14.30 1.47
N ILE A 62 11.78 -13.08 1.84
CA ILE A 62 12.16 -12.01 0.91
C ILE A 62 13.58 -11.53 1.20
N THR A 63 14.31 -11.13 0.18
CA THR A 63 15.57 -10.39 0.35
C THR A 63 15.25 -8.90 0.37
N TYR A 64 15.51 -8.24 1.49
CA TYR A 64 15.31 -6.80 1.65
C TYR A 64 16.65 -6.09 1.57
N TYR A 65 16.81 -5.14 0.65
CA TYR A 65 18.05 -4.37 0.49
C TYR A 65 17.98 -3.12 1.36
N ALA A 66 18.82 -3.07 2.39
CA ALA A 66 18.92 -1.96 3.33
C ALA A 66 20.27 -1.99 4.05
N GLY A 67 20.82 -0.82 4.36
CA GLY A 67 21.99 -0.65 5.22
C GLY A 67 21.60 -0.35 6.67
N LEU A 68 22.61 -0.05 7.51
CA LEU A 68 22.43 0.27 8.93
C LEU A 68 21.62 1.55 9.20
N ASP A 69 21.45 2.40 8.21
CA ASP A 69 20.64 3.62 8.24
C ASP A 69 19.15 3.38 8.00
N SER A 70 18.77 2.13 7.70
CA SER A 70 17.41 1.73 7.35
C SER A 70 16.90 0.68 8.31
N LEU A 71 15.64 0.79 8.70
CA LEU A 71 14.93 -0.19 9.52
C LEU A 71 13.78 -0.80 8.71
N PRO A 72 13.92 -2.05 8.23
CA PRO A 72 12.80 -2.75 7.60
C PRO A 72 11.66 -2.96 8.59
N VAL A 73 10.49 -2.40 8.27
CA VAL A 73 9.25 -2.56 9.05
C VAL A 73 8.11 -2.86 8.11
N PHE A 74 7.40 -3.95 8.35
CA PHE A 74 6.22 -4.32 7.60
C PHE A 74 4.98 -4.23 8.46
N VAL A 75 3.90 -3.71 7.89
CA VAL A 75 2.59 -3.62 8.54
C VAL A 75 1.71 -4.73 7.98
N LYS A 76 1.02 -5.43 8.85
CA LYS A 76 0.00 -6.40 8.46
C LYS A 76 -1.22 -5.67 7.90
N ALA A 77 -1.72 -6.08 6.73
CA ALA A 77 -2.97 -5.55 6.19
C ALA A 77 -4.13 -5.75 7.18
N GLY A 78 -5.04 -4.79 7.26
CA GLY A 78 -6.11 -4.76 8.26
C GLY A 78 -5.68 -4.14 9.60
N SER A 79 -4.60 -3.35 9.62
CA SER A 79 -4.08 -2.74 10.86
C SER A 79 -4.41 -1.27 10.97
N VAL A 80 -4.53 -0.82 12.22
CA VAL A 80 -4.58 0.60 12.60
C VAL A 80 -3.40 0.88 13.53
N ILE A 81 -2.51 1.80 13.14
CA ILE A 81 -1.29 2.13 13.85
C ILE A 81 -1.40 3.54 14.42
N PRO A 82 -1.50 3.71 15.74
CA PRO A 82 -1.43 5.03 16.35
C PRO A 82 0.01 5.56 16.24
N MET A 83 0.13 6.81 15.81
CA MET A 83 1.42 7.45 15.57
C MET A 83 1.47 8.81 16.26
N ASN A 84 2.62 9.11 16.86
CA ASN A 84 2.95 10.42 17.35
C ASN A 84 3.88 11.10 16.33
N LEU A 85 3.31 11.94 15.48
CA LEU A 85 4.03 12.64 14.42
C LEU A 85 4.25 14.11 14.78
N ASN A 86 5.29 14.73 14.21
CA ASN A 86 5.51 16.17 14.33
C ASN A 86 4.47 16.97 13.51
N ALA A 87 4.58 18.30 13.51
CA ALA A 87 3.68 19.18 12.76
C ALA A 87 3.76 18.97 11.22
N ASP A 88 4.83 18.37 10.75
CA ASP A 88 5.06 18.04 9.34
C ASP A 88 4.62 16.61 8.96
N TYR A 89 4.01 15.89 9.90
CA TYR A 89 3.61 14.49 9.79
C TYR A 89 4.79 13.51 9.61
N GLU A 90 5.96 13.88 10.12
CA GLU A 90 7.16 13.07 10.09
C GLU A 90 7.38 12.34 11.42
N PHE A 91 8.14 11.23 11.36
CA PHE A 91 8.64 10.54 12.55
C PHE A 91 9.65 11.43 13.31
N GLY A 92 9.77 11.23 14.61
CA GLY A 92 10.71 11.98 15.45
C GLY A 92 10.12 13.20 16.14
N GLY A 93 8.82 13.28 16.27
CA GLY A 93 8.14 14.20 17.20
C GLY A 93 8.60 13.98 18.65
N SER A 94 8.24 14.86 19.55
CA SER A 94 8.60 14.77 20.99
C SER A 94 8.25 13.40 21.54
N VAL A 95 9.26 12.66 21.98
CA VAL A 95 9.06 11.37 22.65
C VAL A 95 8.62 11.69 24.08
N GLY A 96 7.36 11.46 24.38
CA GLY A 96 6.80 11.65 25.72
C GLY A 96 5.87 10.50 26.08
N ASN A 97 5.81 10.16 27.36
CA ASN A 97 4.93 9.11 27.87
C ASN A 97 3.47 9.57 28.05
N SER A 98 3.14 10.80 27.67
CA SER A 98 1.81 11.37 27.83
C SER A 98 1.22 11.71 26.47
N THR A 99 0.05 11.17 26.17
CA THR A 99 -0.74 11.50 24.96
C THR A 99 -1.12 12.98 24.89
N SER A 100 -1.13 13.69 26.04
CA SER A 100 -1.35 15.13 26.09
C SER A 100 -0.23 15.95 25.43
N SER A 101 0.93 15.36 25.18
CA SER A 101 2.05 15.97 24.47
C SER A 101 2.05 15.74 22.95
N TYR A 102 1.09 14.97 22.43
CA TYR A 102 1.00 14.70 21.00
C TYR A 102 0.49 15.94 20.26
N ILE A 103 1.30 16.42 19.32
CA ILE A 103 0.92 17.57 18.48
C ILE A 103 -0.14 17.16 17.46
N ASN A 104 0.03 15.99 16.87
CA ASN A 104 -0.90 15.39 15.92
C ASN A 104 -1.15 13.94 16.33
N GLU A 105 -2.29 13.67 16.95
CA GLU A 105 -2.76 12.30 17.13
C GLU A 105 -3.15 11.75 15.75
N THR A 106 -2.35 10.83 15.22
CA THR A 106 -2.50 10.32 13.87
C THR A 106 -2.70 8.80 13.92
N TYR A 107 -3.66 8.33 13.16
CA TYR A 107 -3.88 6.90 12.95
C TYR A 107 -3.55 6.56 11.50
N ARG A 108 -2.52 5.72 11.29
CA ARG A 108 -2.22 5.15 9.98
C ARG A 108 -2.99 3.86 9.82
N ILE A 109 -3.81 3.78 8.79
CA ILE A 109 -4.81 2.73 8.57
C ILE A 109 -4.50 2.01 7.26
N TYR A 110 -4.45 0.68 7.32
CA TYR A 110 -4.27 -0.22 6.19
C TYR A 110 -5.56 -1.03 6.04
N PRO A 111 -6.55 -0.53 5.29
CA PRO A 111 -7.87 -1.15 5.22
C PRO A 111 -7.81 -2.57 4.66
N LYS A 112 -8.54 -3.48 5.29
CA LYS A 112 -8.80 -4.84 4.79
C LYS A 112 -10.03 -5.39 5.50
N ASP A 113 -11.04 -5.78 4.76
CA ASP A 113 -12.30 -6.27 5.31
C ASP A 113 -12.88 -5.34 6.40
N PHE A 114 -13.31 -5.92 7.51
CA PHE A 114 -13.75 -5.17 8.69
C PHE A 114 -12.70 -5.26 9.79
N THR A 115 -12.17 -4.12 10.21
CA THR A 115 -11.17 -4.02 11.29
C THR A 115 -11.76 -3.25 12.47
N GLN A 116 -11.51 -3.76 13.66
CA GLN A 116 -11.80 -3.10 14.93
C GLN A 116 -10.51 -2.93 15.71
N TYR A 117 -10.10 -1.69 15.94
CA TYR A 117 -8.96 -1.34 16.76
C TYR A 117 -9.44 -0.77 18.09
N GLN A 118 -9.07 -1.42 19.20
CA GLN A 118 -9.42 -1.00 20.55
C GLN A 118 -8.19 -0.45 21.26
N TYR A 119 -8.35 0.65 21.98
CA TYR A 119 -7.29 1.25 22.78
C TYR A 119 -7.88 1.89 24.05
N TYR A 120 -7.00 2.14 25.03
CA TYR A 120 -7.38 2.84 26.24
C TYR A 120 -6.99 4.31 26.10
N ASP A 121 -7.98 5.19 26.15
CA ASP A 121 -7.77 6.64 26.18
C ASP A 121 -7.45 7.05 27.62
N TYR A 122 -6.17 7.32 27.89
CA TYR A 122 -5.68 7.73 29.20
C TYR A 122 -6.12 9.14 29.61
N VAL A 123 -6.55 9.97 28.65
CA VAL A 123 -7.04 11.34 28.93
C VAL A 123 -8.46 11.29 29.47
N ASN A 124 -9.31 10.49 28.86
CA ASN A 124 -10.72 10.33 29.25
C ASN A 124 -10.97 9.09 30.14
N GLU A 125 -9.91 8.31 30.43
CA GLU A 125 -9.94 7.11 31.27
C GLU A 125 -10.99 6.07 30.82
N GLN A 126 -11.10 5.86 29.51
CA GLN A 126 -12.09 4.93 28.95
C GLN A 126 -11.54 4.10 27.79
N GLN A 127 -12.20 2.96 27.53
CA GLN A 127 -11.97 2.18 26.34
C GLN A 127 -12.59 2.85 25.14
N GLU A 128 -11.79 3.03 24.09
CA GLU A 128 -12.23 3.59 22.81
C GLU A 128 -11.95 2.61 21.67
N GLN A 129 -12.59 2.85 20.54
CA GLN A 129 -12.39 2.01 19.35
C GLN A 129 -12.47 2.84 18.07
N ILE A 130 -11.67 2.39 17.09
CA ILE A 130 -11.75 2.81 15.70
C ILE A 130 -12.25 1.60 14.90
N LEU A 131 -13.30 1.81 14.09
CA LEU A 131 -13.80 0.80 13.18
C LEU A 131 -13.44 1.20 11.76
N VAL A 132 -12.97 0.24 10.97
CA VAL A 132 -12.66 0.41 9.54
C VAL A 132 -13.48 -0.61 8.77
N ASP A 133 -14.38 -0.16 7.92
CA ASP A 133 -15.18 -0.99 7.01
C ASP A 133 -14.68 -0.75 5.57
N GLU A 134 -13.90 -1.69 5.07
CA GLU A 134 -13.42 -1.69 3.71
C GLU A 134 -14.47 -2.35 2.81
N ARG A 135 -14.85 -1.64 1.76
CA ARG A 135 -15.82 -2.06 0.73
C ARG A 135 -15.29 -1.67 -0.65
N TYR A 136 -14.21 -2.29 -1.09
CA TYR A 136 -13.66 -2.04 -2.42
C TYR A 136 -14.59 -2.50 -3.54
N ASP A 137 -15.47 -3.46 -3.27
CA ASP A 137 -16.58 -3.83 -4.17
C ASP A 137 -17.55 -2.67 -4.46
N GLN A 138 -17.62 -1.70 -3.54
CA GLN A 138 -18.37 -0.46 -3.65
C GLN A 138 -17.49 0.78 -3.83
N SER A 139 -16.19 0.59 -4.06
CA SER A 139 -15.18 1.64 -4.15
C SER A 139 -15.20 2.58 -2.94
N LYS A 140 -15.22 2.01 -1.73
CA LYS A 140 -15.47 2.76 -0.51
C LYS A 140 -14.69 2.21 0.68
N VAL A 141 -14.22 3.12 1.54
CA VAL A 141 -13.72 2.82 2.89
C VAL A 141 -14.40 3.75 3.87
N THR A 142 -14.96 3.21 4.94
CA THR A 142 -15.58 4.00 6.01
C THR A 142 -14.82 3.78 7.33
N ILE A 143 -14.46 4.88 7.98
CA ILE A 143 -13.74 4.88 9.26
C ILE A 143 -14.63 5.54 10.29
N THR A 144 -14.96 4.81 11.37
CA THR A 144 -15.70 5.35 12.50
C THR A 144 -14.73 5.66 13.63
N LEU A 145 -14.70 6.93 14.03
CA LEU A 145 -13.86 7.45 15.09
C LEU A 145 -14.69 7.69 16.35
N PRO A 146 -14.13 7.54 17.56
CA PRO A 146 -14.77 7.94 18.79
C PRO A 146 -14.93 9.46 18.85
N ALA A 147 -15.70 9.94 19.81
CA ALA A 147 -15.73 11.35 20.16
C ALA A 147 -14.36 11.77 20.69
N SER A 148 -13.81 12.86 20.20
CA SER A 148 -12.54 13.40 20.67
C SER A 148 -12.61 14.90 20.82
N GLY A 149 -12.03 15.45 21.88
CA GLY A 149 -11.86 16.90 22.11
C GLY A 149 -10.69 17.52 21.33
N SER A 150 -9.90 16.72 20.62
CA SER A 150 -8.71 17.15 19.87
C SER A 150 -8.87 16.95 18.36
N VAL A 151 -7.99 17.57 17.59
CA VAL A 151 -7.86 17.30 16.16
C VAL A 151 -7.32 15.90 15.99
N THR A 152 -8.01 15.09 15.20
CA THR A 152 -7.58 13.74 14.83
C THR A 152 -7.13 13.74 13.38
N SER A 153 -5.99 13.13 13.11
CA SER A 153 -5.45 12.94 11.77
C SER A 153 -5.49 11.47 11.37
N LEU A 154 -5.82 11.21 10.12
CA LEU A 154 -5.77 9.87 9.52
C LEU A 154 -4.76 9.87 8.38
N GLN A 155 -4.09 8.75 8.19
CA GLN A 155 -3.31 8.40 7.01
C GLN A 155 -3.84 7.06 6.52
N VAL A 156 -4.61 7.05 5.45
CA VAL A 156 -5.30 5.85 4.97
C VAL A 156 -4.63 5.33 3.70
N PHE A 157 -4.13 4.11 3.74
CA PHE A 157 -3.45 3.46 2.63
C PHE A 157 -4.47 2.93 1.62
N THR A 158 -4.75 3.71 0.58
CA THR A 158 -5.72 3.41 -0.49
C THR A 158 -5.26 4.03 -1.81
N SER A 159 -5.92 3.67 -2.91
CA SER A 159 -5.85 4.49 -4.13
C SER A 159 -6.41 5.90 -3.85
N GLU A 160 -6.16 6.85 -4.77
CA GLU A 160 -6.66 8.22 -4.62
C GLU A 160 -8.18 8.28 -4.53
N PRO A 161 -8.77 8.88 -3.48
CA PRO A 161 -10.20 9.07 -3.38
C PRO A 161 -10.73 10.08 -4.41
N THR A 162 -11.93 9.86 -4.90
CA THR A 162 -12.67 10.88 -5.67
C THR A 162 -13.27 11.95 -4.75
N SER A 163 -13.62 11.57 -3.52
CA SER A 163 -14.07 12.47 -2.47
C SER A 163 -13.88 11.86 -1.09
N VAL A 164 -13.76 12.72 -0.08
CA VAL A 164 -13.79 12.34 1.33
C VAL A 164 -14.94 13.09 2.00
N GLN A 165 -15.68 12.41 2.87
CA GLN A 165 -16.81 12.95 3.59
C GLN A 165 -16.65 12.75 5.10
N GLU A 166 -17.11 13.73 5.89
CA GLU A 166 -17.38 13.56 7.32
C GLU A 166 -18.89 13.56 7.51
N GLY A 167 -19.45 12.41 7.91
CA GLY A 167 -20.89 12.19 7.86
C GLY A 167 -21.44 12.38 6.45
N TYR A 168 -22.31 13.36 6.26
CA TYR A 168 -22.87 13.71 4.95
C TYR A 168 -22.19 14.91 4.28
N SER A 169 -21.20 15.51 4.93
CA SER A 169 -20.53 16.72 4.43
C SER A 169 -19.26 16.36 3.68
N THR A 170 -19.14 16.85 2.44
CA THR A 170 -17.92 16.68 1.65
C THR A 170 -16.81 17.56 2.23
N MET A 171 -15.66 16.96 2.48
CA MET A 171 -14.47 17.63 2.98
C MET A 171 -13.69 18.32 1.86
N GLN A 172 -13.05 19.44 2.20
CA GLN A 172 -12.19 20.17 1.27
C GLN A 172 -10.98 19.32 0.88
N ARG A 173 -10.76 19.20 -0.45
CA ARG A 173 -9.52 18.65 -1.00
C ARG A 173 -8.44 19.72 -1.08
N TYR A 174 -7.22 19.36 -0.70
CA TYR A 174 -6.00 20.13 -0.91
C TYR A 174 -5.10 19.41 -1.89
N THR A 175 -4.46 20.15 -2.77
CA THR A 175 -3.46 19.63 -3.73
C THR A 175 -2.03 20.03 -3.35
N ASP A 176 -1.91 20.91 -2.37
CA ASP A 176 -0.65 21.36 -1.79
C ASP A 176 -0.58 20.91 -0.32
N PHE A 177 0.42 20.13 0.03
CA PHE A 177 0.58 19.59 1.37
C PHE A 177 0.85 20.67 2.43
N ALA A 178 1.55 21.75 2.05
CA ALA A 178 1.81 22.86 2.98
C ALA A 178 0.51 23.58 3.37
N GLN A 179 -0.42 23.74 2.41
CA GLN A 179 -1.75 24.29 2.69
C GLN A 179 -2.59 23.32 3.54
N PHE A 180 -2.55 22.01 3.24
CA PHE A 180 -3.23 20.99 4.02
C PHE A 180 -2.78 21.00 5.49
N LYS A 181 -1.48 21.10 5.76
CA LYS A 181 -0.94 21.13 7.14
C LYS A 181 -1.46 22.31 7.97
N GLN A 182 -1.84 23.41 7.34
CA GLN A 182 -2.38 24.59 7.99
C GLN A 182 -3.92 24.58 8.10
N ALA A 183 -4.57 23.64 7.42
CA ALA A 183 -6.03 23.57 7.41
C ALA A 183 -6.60 23.07 8.74
N ALA A 184 -7.77 23.56 9.13
CA ALA A 184 -8.49 23.05 10.28
C ALA A 184 -9.08 21.65 10.02
N SER A 185 -9.57 21.42 8.79
CA SER A 185 -10.08 20.12 8.32
C SER A 185 -9.91 20.00 6.81
N GLY A 186 -9.97 18.78 6.30
CA GLY A 186 -9.85 18.48 4.87
C GLY A 186 -9.00 17.25 4.61
N TRP A 187 -8.64 17.05 3.35
CA TRP A 187 -7.84 15.90 2.96
C TRP A 187 -6.84 16.23 1.84
N TYR A 188 -5.77 15.43 1.80
CA TYR A 188 -4.70 15.48 0.81
C TYR A 188 -4.32 14.04 0.43
N TYR A 189 -3.96 13.80 -0.83
CA TYR A 189 -3.47 12.50 -1.29
C TYR A 189 -2.00 12.58 -1.69
N ASP A 190 -1.20 11.71 -1.10
CA ASP A 190 0.20 11.49 -1.47
C ASP A 190 0.28 10.28 -2.41
N SER A 191 0.52 10.54 -3.68
CA SER A 191 0.60 9.49 -4.71
C SER A 191 1.89 8.67 -4.66
N GLN A 192 2.92 9.15 -3.97
CA GLN A 192 4.19 8.40 -3.82
C GLN A 192 4.08 7.33 -2.74
N GLN A 193 3.34 7.62 -1.66
CA GLN A 193 3.13 6.69 -0.55
C GLN A 193 1.76 6.01 -0.58
N HIS A 194 0.88 6.39 -1.50
CA HIS A 194 -0.52 5.95 -1.55
C HIS A 194 -1.27 6.20 -0.24
N LEU A 195 -1.02 7.34 0.39
CA LEU A 195 -1.65 7.75 1.64
C LEU A 195 -2.64 8.89 1.42
N THR A 196 -3.88 8.66 1.82
CA THR A 196 -4.86 9.75 1.99
C THR A 196 -4.74 10.30 3.38
N TYR A 197 -4.26 11.53 3.50
CA TYR A 197 -4.22 12.30 4.74
C TYR A 197 -5.59 12.94 4.95
N VAL A 198 -6.20 12.72 6.10
CA VAL A 198 -7.47 13.35 6.48
C VAL A 198 -7.29 14.04 7.82
N ARG A 199 -7.66 15.30 7.91
CA ARG A 199 -7.65 16.07 9.15
C ARG A 199 -9.07 16.38 9.56
N VAL A 200 -9.45 15.90 10.75
CA VAL A 200 -10.79 16.02 11.31
C VAL A 200 -10.73 16.90 12.53
N GLN A 201 -11.33 18.07 12.44
CA GLN A 201 -11.43 18.97 13.58
C GLN A 201 -12.52 18.49 14.53
N SER A 202 -12.17 18.31 15.78
CA SER A 202 -13.15 17.92 16.79
C SER A 202 -13.78 19.14 17.44
N ASN A 203 -15.12 19.13 17.49
CA ASN A 203 -15.93 19.93 18.39
C ASN A 203 -17.25 19.20 18.69
N GLN A 204 -17.31 17.88 18.42
CA GLN A 204 -18.60 17.16 18.42
C GLN A 204 -18.60 16.07 19.48
N ALA A 205 -19.61 16.06 20.31
CA ALA A 205 -19.96 14.91 21.13
C ALA A 205 -20.54 13.81 20.23
N GLY A 206 -19.98 12.62 20.30
CA GLY A 206 -20.44 11.45 19.54
C GLY A 206 -19.42 10.92 18.52
N THR A 207 -19.73 9.74 17.99
CA THR A 207 -18.91 9.08 16.97
C THR A 207 -18.95 9.86 15.66
N ARG A 208 -17.82 9.82 14.93
CA ARG A 208 -17.66 10.48 13.63
C ARG A 208 -17.40 9.42 12.56
N SER A 209 -18.02 9.58 11.41
CA SER A 209 -17.82 8.71 10.27
C SER A 209 -17.09 9.45 9.16
N ILE A 210 -15.92 8.96 8.81
CA ILE A 210 -15.13 9.45 7.66
C ILE A 210 -15.27 8.43 6.55
N THR A 211 -15.71 8.88 5.38
CA THR A 211 -15.89 8.01 4.21
C THR A 211 -15.02 8.48 3.06
N LEU A 212 -14.15 7.59 2.58
CA LEU A 212 -13.39 7.75 1.35
C LEU A 212 -14.17 7.08 0.22
N ASN A 213 -14.53 7.82 -0.82
CA ASN A 213 -15.28 7.30 -1.98
C ASN A 213 -14.37 7.23 -3.21
N GLY A 214 -14.68 6.29 -4.12
CA GLY A 214 -13.93 6.07 -5.34
C GLY A 214 -12.56 5.41 -5.10
N VAL A 215 -12.37 4.80 -3.93
CA VAL A 215 -11.11 4.13 -3.58
C VAL A 215 -11.12 2.66 -3.95
N GLN A 216 -9.92 2.16 -4.23
CA GLN A 216 -9.59 0.75 -4.45
C GLN A 216 -8.35 0.38 -3.64
N GLU A 217 -8.01 -0.89 -3.65
CA GLU A 217 -6.71 -1.33 -3.12
C GLU A 217 -5.57 -0.59 -3.83
N VAL A 218 -4.51 -0.34 -3.09
CA VAL A 218 -3.25 0.20 -3.65
C VAL A 218 -2.70 -0.80 -4.68
N PRO A 219 -2.27 -0.34 -5.86
CA PRO A 219 -1.67 -1.22 -6.86
C PRO A 219 -0.34 -1.82 -6.37
N TYR A 220 0.14 -2.84 -7.08
CA TYR A 220 1.50 -3.37 -6.94
C TYR A 220 2.40 -2.57 -7.88
N GLU A 221 3.26 -1.73 -7.32
CA GLU A 221 4.16 -0.87 -8.07
C GLU A 221 5.28 -1.67 -8.73
N ALA A 222 5.56 -1.38 -10.00
CA ALA A 222 6.53 -2.14 -10.79
C ALA A 222 7.98 -1.94 -10.32
N GLU A 223 8.31 -0.78 -9.77
CA GLU A 223 9.65 -0.50 -9.23
C GLU A 223 10.02 -1.34 -8.00
N PHE A 224 9.03 -1.97 -7.35
CA PHE A 224 9.24 -2.91 -6.23
C PHE A 224 9.15 -4.38 -6.63
N ALA A 225 8.86 -4.67 -7.91
CA ALA A 225 8.79 -6.02 -8.45
C ALA A 225 10.18 -6.59 -8.74
N GLU A 226 10.26 -7.88 -9.07
CA GLU A 226 11.50 -8.49 -9.57
C GLU A 226 11.65 -8.14 -11.06
N LEU A 227 12.82 -7.62 -11.43
CA LEU A 227 13.11 -7.12 -12.77
C LEU A 227 14.08 -8.02 -13.50
N THR A 228 13.70 -8.45 -14.71
CA THR A 228 14.58 -9.20 -15.62
C THR A 228 14.90 -8.36 -16.86
N GLN A 229 16.13 -7.93 -17.01
CA GLN A 229 16.64 -7.11 -18.13
C GLN A 229 15.85 -5.80 -18.34
N THR A 230 15.18 -5.31 -17.30
CA THR A 230 14.50 -4.01 -17.24
C THR A 230 15.12 -3.17 -16.12
N SER A 231 14.74 -1.92 -15.99
CA SER A 231 15.28 -1.03 -14.94
C SER A 231 14.24 -0.01 -14.48
N VAL A 232 14.39 0.44 -13.23
CA VAL A 232 13.58 1.53 -12.68
C VAL A 232 14.06 2.87 -13.23
N ASN A 233 13.12 3.75 -13.56
CA ASN A 233 13.39 5.11 -14.04
C ASN A 233 12.37 6.10 -13.46
N THR A 234 12.70 7.40 -13.52
CA THR A 234 11.87 8.52 -13.05
C THR A 234 11.88 9.71 -14.02
N ASN A 235 12.40 9.48 -15.25
CA ASN A 235 12.62 10.54 -16.25
C ASN A 235 11.34 10.99 -16.99
N HIS A 236 10.18 10.42 -16.67
CA HIS A 236 8.85 10.82 -17.12
C HIS A 236 8.00 11.29 -15.97
N THR A 237 6.87 11.94 -16.24
CA THR A 237 5.92 12.42 -15.23
C THR A 237 4.61 11.62 -15.26
N GLY A 238 3.81 11.74 -14.19
CA GLY A 238 2.46 11.15 -14.13
C GLY A 238 2.40 9.66 -13.74
N TYR A 239 3.53 9.03 -13.42
CA TYR A 239 3.55 7.70 -12.79
C TYR A 239 3.06 7.78 -11.33
N GLN A 240 2.72 6.65 -10.76
CA GLN A 240 2.41 6.49 -9.33
C GLN A 240 3.63 5.91 -8.60
N GLY A 241 3.60 5.87 -7.27
CA GLY A 241 4.74 5.36 -6.50
C GLY A 241 5.99 6.23 -6.63
N THR A 242 7.14 5.60 -6.59
CA THR A 242 8.46 6.26 -6.59
C THR A 242 9.20 6.20 -7.93
N GLY A 243 8.64 5.50 -8.92
CA GLY A 243 9.22 5.33 -10.24
C GLY A 243 8.36 4.49 -11.16
N PHE A 244 8.92 4.05 -12.26
CA PHE A 244 8.30 3.12 -13.18
C PHE A 244 9.39 2.22 -13.81
N VAL A 245 9.01 1.11 -14.42
CA VAL A 245 9.94 0.22 -15.12
C VAL A 245 10.08 0.63 -16.57
N ASP A 246 11.32 0.91 -16.96
CA ASP A 246 11.79 1.26 -18.31
C ASP A 246 12.63 0.13 -18.93
N ASN A 247 13.10 0.33 -20.15
CA ASN A 247 13.85 -0.66 -20.93
C ASN A 247 13.05 -1.95 -21.22
N PHE A 248 11.73 -1.85 -21.18
CA PHE A 248 10.83 -2.96 -21.42
C PHE A 248 10.49 -3.06 -22.92
N ALA A 249 11.50 -3.34 -23.74
CA ALA A 249 11.43 -3.15 -25.20
C ALA A 249 12.05 -4.31 -26.01
N SER A 250 12.43 -5.41 -25.41
CA SER A 250 13.05 -6.54 -26.11
C SER A 250 12.60 -7.89 -25.56
N VAL A 251 12.66 -8.93 -26.40
CA VAL A 251 12.34 -10.31 -26.01
C VAL A 251 13.18 -10.75 -24.81
N GLY A 252 12.52 -11.35 -23.82
CA GLY A 252 13.12 -11.81 -22.57
C GLY A 252 13.20 -10.77 -21.47
N THR A 253 12.67 -9.55 -21.70
CA THR A 253 12.45 -8.61 -20.61
C THR A 253 11.17 -8.94 -19.86
N GLU A 254 11.21 -8.91 -18.50
CA GLU A 254 10.11 -9.32 -17.64
C GLU A 254 10.02 -8.46 -16.38
N VAL A 255 8.81 -8.35 -15.85
CA VAL A 255 8.53 -7.79 -14.53
C VAL A 255 7.66 -8.78 -13.78
N THR A 256 8.16 -9.30 -12.66
CA THR A 256 7.54 -10.35 -11.87
C THR A 256 6.99 -9.79 -10.56
N PHE A 257 5.69 -9.91 -10.38
CA PHE A 257 4.99 -9.45 -9.19
C PHE A 257 4.59 -10.63 -8.32
N ASP A 258 4.94 -10.60 -7.05
CA ASP A 258 4.32 -11.43 -6.02
C ASP A 258 3.07 -10.72 -5.52
N VAL A 259 1.90 -11.34 -5.69
CA VAL A 259 0.60 -10.76 -5.35
C VAL A 259 -0.17 -11.62 -4.36
N TYR A 260 -1.02 -10.99 -3.56
CA TYR A 260 -1.89 -11.67 -2.61
C TYR A 260 -3.33 -11.68 -3.12
N ALA A 261 -3.96 -12.86 -3.13
CA ALA A 261 -5.39 -13.00 -3.37
C ALA A 261 -6.06 -13.54 -2.09
N PRO A 262 -7.01 -12.82 -1.48
CA PRO A 262 -7.66 -13.28 -0.25
C PRO A 262 -8.43 -14.59 -0.44
N GLU A 263 -8.90 -14.85 -1.64
CA GLU A 263 -9.61 -16.08 -2.00
C GLU A 263 -9.35 -16.48 -3.47
N ALA A 264 -9.53 -17.75 -3.77
CA ALA A 264 -9.42 -18.24 -5.15
C ALA A 264 -10.55 -17.68 -6.01
N GLY A 265 -10.27 -17.37 -7.29
CA GLY A 265 -11.30 -16.87 -8.20
C GLY A 265 -10.74 -16.12 -9.40
N THR A 266 -11.66 -15.50 -10.13
CA THR A 266 -11.33 -14.63 -11.26
C THR A 266 -11.13 -13.20 -10.79
N TYR A 267 -10.04 -12.59 -11.22
CA TYR A 267 -9.67 -11.22 -10.95
C TYR A 267 -9.51 -10.46 -12.26
N SER A 268 -9.97 -9.22 -12.29
CA SER A 268 -9.59 -8.25 -13.32
C SER A 268 -8.19 -7.73 -12.98
N LEU A 269 -7.23 -8.04 -13.84
CA LEU A 269 -5.87 -7.50 -13.78
C LEU A 269 -5.80 -6.22 -14.61
N GLY A 270 -5.53 -5.09 -13.96
CA GLY A 270 -5.19 -3.83 -14.61
C GLY A 270 -3.67 -3.72 -14.77
N ILE A 271 -3.21 -3.31 -15.95
CA ILE A 271 -1.80 -3.06 -16.27
C ILE A 271 -1.69 -1.58 -16.63
N ARG A 272 -1.07 -0.80 -15.75
CA ARG A 272 -0.87 0.64 -15.97
C ARG A 272 0.47 0.87 -16.66
N TYR A 273 0.42 1.49 -17.84
CA TYR A 273 1.55 1.62 -18.74
C TYR A 273 1.56 2.94 -19.51
N SER A 274 2.70 3.26 -20.11
CA SER A 274 2.84 4.26 -21.15
C SER A 274 3.48 3.63 -22.40
N ALA A 275 2.95 3.96 -23.60
CA ALA A 275 3.42 3.51 -24.90
C ALA A 275 3.46 4.71 -25.87
N GLY A 276 4.43 5.59 -25.65
CA GLY A 276 4.47 6.91 -26.32
C GLY A 276 4.79 6.88 -27.80
N THR A 277 5.37 5.80 -28.31
CA THR A 277 5.79 5.71 -29.73
C THR A 277 4.73 5.00 -30.58
N GLU A 278 4.31 3.82 -30.20
CA GLU A 278 3.37 2.97 -30.93
C GLU A 278 2.62 2.02 -30.00
N ALA A 279 1.59 1.35 -30.51
CA ALA A 279 0.88 0.33 -29.73
C ALA A 279 1.77 -0.89 -29.50
N ALA A 280 1.67 -1.47 -28.31
CA ALA A 280 2.47 -2.60 -27.87
C ALA A 280 1.60 -3.81 -27.49
N THR A 281 2.22 -4.95 -27.29
CA THR A 281 1.61 -6.13 -26.67
C THR A 281 2.53 -6.68 -25.58
N ARG A 282 1.93 -7.35 -24.58
CA ARG A 282 2.66 -8.11 -23.56
C ARG A 282 1.95 -9.40 -23.23
N SER A 283 2.76 -10.41 -22.99
CA SER A 283 2.30 -11.71 -22.48
C SER A 283 2.14 -11.62 -20.96
N VAL A 284 1.09 -12.25 -20.46
CA VAL A 284 0.79 -12.33 -19.02
C VAL A 284 0.85 -13.78 -18.59
N TYR A 285 1.62 -14.03 -17.54
CA TYR A 285 1.73 -15.35 -16.90
C TYR A 285 1.17 -15.26 -15.48
N VAL A 286 0.52 -16.33 -15.04
CA VAL A 286 0.09 -16.54 -13.67
C VAL A 286 0.65 -17.88 -13.21
N ASN A 287 1.43 -17.88 -12.13
CA ASN A 287 2.04 -19.10 -11.58
C ASN A 287 2.72 -19.93 -12.68
N ASP A 288 3.59 -19.29 -13.46
CA ASP A 288 4.37 -19.83 -14.59
C ASP A 288 3.57 -20.26 -15.84
N SER A 289 2.25 -20.09 -15.84
CA SER A 289 1.42 -20.40 -16.99
C SER A 289 1.02 -19.15 -17.76
N ARG A 290 1.31 -19.11 -19.08
CA ARG A 290 0.83 -18.02 -19.95
C ARG A 290 -0.69 -18.07 -20.03
N VAL A 291 -1.35 -16.99 -19.62
CA VAL A 291 -2.82 -16.91 -19.54
C VAL A 291 -3.42 -15.90 -20.50
N ALA A 292 -2.65 -14.90 -20.93
CA ALA A 292 -3.15 -13.87 -21.84
C ALA A 292 -2.02 -13.23 -22.67
N LYS A 293 -2.40 -12.63 -23.79
CA LYS A 293 -1.64 -11.62 -24.50
C LYS A 293 -2.47 -10.33 -24.50
N VAL A 294 -1.94 -9.27 -23.92
CA VAL A 294 -2.66 -8.03 -23.70
C VAL A 294 -2.22 -6.99 -24.71
N SER A 295 -3.18 -6.36 -25.37
CA SER A 295 -2.95 -5.19 -26.23
C SER A 295 -2.85 -3.94 -25.39
N LEU A 296 -1.82 -3.15 -25.65
CA LEU A 296 -1.46 -1.90 -24.98
C LEU A 296 -1.49 -0.77 -26.02
N PRO A 297 -2.65 -0.15 -26.26
CA PRO A 297 -2.79 0.94 -27.23
C PRO A 297 -1.78 2.06 -27.01
N LYS A 298 -1.36 2.70 -28.10
CA LYS A 298 -0.47 3.86 -28.04
C LYS A 298 -1.07 4.95 -27.14
N THR A 299 -0.26 5.51 -26.24
CA THR A 299 -0.58 6.73 -25.48
C THR A 299 -0.16 7.98 -26.26
N THR A 300 -0.59 9.16 -25.80
CA THR A 300 -0.27 10.43 -26.47
C THR A 300 1.24 10.68 -26.53
N ASN A 301 1.92 10.38 -25.43
CA ASN A 301 3.36 10.48 -25.26
C ASN A 301 3.78 9.58 -24.07
N TRP A 302 5.05 9.63 -23.67
CA TRP A 302 5.60 8.85 -22.57
C TRP A 302 5.21 9.35 -21.16
N ASP A 303 4.69 10.58 -21.05
CA ASP A 303 4.16 11.17 -19.81
C ASP A 303 2.65 10.94 -19.65
N THR A 304 2.01 10.24 -20.60
CA THR A 304 0.60 9.88 -20.58
C THR A 304 0.46 8.40 -20.27
N TRP A 305 -0.23 8.09 -19.19
CA TRP A 305 -0.43 6.74 -18.71
C TRP A 305 -1.85 6.25 -19.01
N SER A 306 -1.96 4.96 -19.31
CA SER A 306 -3.24 4.28 -19.57
C SER A 306 -3.27 2.95 -18.84
N THR A 307 -4.45 2.37 -18.68
CA THR A 307 -4.61 1.05 -18.07
C THR A 307 -5.30 0.11 -19.06
N ALA A 308 -4.65 -1.00 -19.37
CA ALA A 308 -5.25 -2.13 -20.07
C ALA A 308 -5.69 -3.19 -19.06
N THR A 309 -6.77 -3.90 -19.36
CA THR A 309 -7.32 -4.90 -18.43
C THR A 309 -7.44 -6.27 -19.10
N THR A 310 -7.25 -7.31 -18.31
CA THR A 310 -7.52 -8.70 -18.68
C THR A 310 -7.97 -9.49 -17.45
N ASN A 311 -8.67 -10.59 -17.65
CA ASN A 311 -9.06 -11.46 -16.54
C ASN A 311 -7.99 -12.53 -16.30
N VAL A 312 -7.69 -12.79 -15.04
CA VAL A 312 -6.79 -13.84 -14.59
C VAL A 312 -7.46 -14.68 -13.49
N THR A 313 -7.09 -15.94 -13.39
CA THR A 313 -7.55 -16.82 -12.30
C THR A 313 -6.43 -16.98 -11.28
N LEU A 314 -6.70 -16.64 -10.03
CA LEU A 314 -5.76 -16.73 -8.91
C LEU A 314 -6.19 -17.80 -7.91
N THR A 315 -5.24 -18.40 -7.24
CA THR A 315 -5.46 -19.23 -6.04
C THR A 315 -5.48 -18.35 -4.79
N ALA A 316 -6.09 -18.81 -3.71
CA ALA A 316 -6.02 -18.10 -2.44
C ALA A 316 -4.56 -18.02 -1.93
N GLY A 317 -4.19 -16.88 -1.35
CA GLY A 317 -2.85 -16.61 -0.84
C GLY A 317 -1.92 -16.03 -1.90
N LYS A 318 -0.64 -16.43 -1.86
CA LYS A 318 0.40 -15.95 -2.78
C LYS A 318 0.19 -16.47 -4.20
N ASN A 319 0.30 -15.58 -5.18
CA ASN A 319 0.41 -15.89 -6.61
C ASN A 319 1.57 -15.08 -7.21
N THR A 320 2.07 -15.52 -8.34
CA THR A 320 3.05 -14.78 -9.14
C THR A 320 2.40 -14.34 -10.45
N ILE A 321 2.50 -13.05 -10.78
CA ILE A 321 2.08 -12.49 -12.07
C ILE A 321 3.32 -11.96 -12.78
N ILE A 322 3.58 -12.45 -14.00
CA ILE A 322 4.68 -11.97 -14.83
C ILE A 322 4.10 -11.22 -16.02
N ILE A 323 4.56 -9.99 -16.22
CA ILE A 323 4.38 -9.26 -17.47
C ILE A 323 5.66 -9.45 -18.28
N SER A 324 5.57 -10.10 -19.44
CA SER A 324 6.71 -10.52 -20.26
C SER A 324 6.64 -9.94 -21.67
N TYR A 325 7.81 -9.71 -22.26
CA TYR A 325 7.97 -9.47 -23.70
C TYR A 325 8.42 -10.77 -24.38
N ASP A 326 7.49 -11.51 -24.93
CA ASP A 326 7.75 -12.77 -25.64
C ASP A 326 8.10 -12.52 -27.13
N THR A 327 8.49 -13.59 -27.83
CA THR A 327 8.85 -13.50 -29.27
C THR A 327 7.71 -13.06 -30.17
N ASP A 328 6.46 -13.23 -29.74
CA ASP A 328 5.25 -12.80 -30.45
C ASP A 328 4.68 -11.45 -29.95
N ASP A 329 5.36 -10.79 -29.00
CA ASP A 329 5.02 -9.46 -28.52
C ASP A 329 5.66 -8.36 -29.36
N SER A 330 5.27 -7.10 -29.12
CA SER A 330 5.69 -5.95 -29.93
C SER A 330 5.91 -4.70 -29.11
N ALA A 331 6.80 -3.84 -29.60
CA ALA A 331 7.09 -2.47 -29.16
C ALA A 331 7.48 -2.33 -27.67
N GLY A 332 8.08 -1.18 -27.34
CA GLY A 332 8.48 -0.82 -25.99
C GLY A 332 7.36 -0.16 -25.19
N ILE A 333 7.39 -0.35 -23.89
CA ILE A 333 6.51 0.34 -22.93
C ILE A 333 7.30 0.78 -21.70
N ASN A 334 6.75 1.74 -20.97
CA ASN A 334 7.03 1.93 -19.55
C ASN A 334 5.89 1.29 -18.75
N LEU A 335 6.24 0.51 -17.73
CA LEU A 335 5.27 -0.14 -16.85
C LEU A 335 5.28 0.55 -15.48
N ASP A 336 4.12 1.00 -15.04
CA ASP A 336 3.95 1.71 -13.77
C ASP A 336 3.56 0.75 -12.63
N ASN A 337 2.43 0.10 -12.79
CA ASN A 337 1.94 -0.84 -11.77
C ASN A 337 0.93 -1.84 -12.34
N ILE A 338 0.55 -2.80 -11.49
CA ILE A 338 -0.59 -3.66 -11.73
C ILE A 338 -1.60 -3.55 -10.59
N SER A 339 -2.89 -3.65 -10.92
CA SER A 339 -4.00 -3.69 -9.96
C SER A 339 -4.80 -4.97 -10.12
N LEU A 340 -5.37 -5.44 -9.01
CA LEU A 340 -6.21 -6.62 -8.97
C LEU A 340 -7.55 -6.27 -8.35
N HIS A 341 -8.64 -6.61 -9.05
CA HIS A 341 -9.98 -6.45 -8.52
C HIS A 341 -10.72 -7.77 -8.71
N LYS A 342 -11.25 -8.33 -7.62
CA LYS A 342 -12.04 -9.55 -7.73
C LYS A 342 -13.24 -9.27 -8.61
N SER A 343 -13.40 -10.06 -9.69
CA SER A 343 -14.59 -9.98 -10.53
C SER A 343 -15.78 -10.43 -9.71
N GLY A 344 -16.83 -9.58 -9.61
CA GLY A 344 -18.05 -9.93 -8.90
C GLY A 344 -18.62 -11.23 -9.46
N GLY A 345 -18.99 -12.13 -8.56
CA GLY A 345 -19.71 -13.36 -8.89
C GLY A 345 -21.16 -13.06 -9.25
#